data_b424bd68d5a00e330f589e7368057baa
#
_entry.id   b424bd68d5a00e330f589e7368057baa
#
_cell.length_a   1.000
_cell.length_b   1.000
_cell.length_c   1.000
_cell.angle_alpha   90.00
_cell.angle_beta   90.00
_cell.angle_gamma   90.00
#
_symmetry.space_group_name_H-M   'P 1'
#
loop_
_entity.id
_entity.type
_entity.pdbx_description
1 polymer ?
#
loop_
_entity_poly.entity_id
_entity_poly.type
_entity_poly.pdbx_seq_one_letter_code
_entity_poly.pdbx_strand_id
1 'polypeptide(L)'
;MDFTNRTARCRLYLSDSLLVNKICKDIQAHLYEKFSPSTIAERLKMNYSYLSRHFKQETGKTITEFINEVKIKEGTRLLETTEMPLIQISTQLGFSSQNYFQTVFKKITGVTPIEYRTKT
;
A
#
# COMPACT_ATOMS: atom_id res chain seq x y z
N MET A 1 1.04 -15.70 -0.67
CA MET A 1 0.59 -14.91 -1.76
C MET A 1 1.70 -14.12 -2.29
N ASP A 2 1.79 -14.06 -3.52
CA ASP A 2 2.93 -13.51 -4.16
C ASP A 2 2.60 -12.18 -4.84
N PHE A 3 3.52 -11.67 -5.58
CA PHE A 3 3.41 -10.42 -6.28
C PHE A 3 2.28 -10.44 -7.31
N THR A 4 2.15 -11.54 -8.02
CA THR A 4 1.10 -11.71 -9.01
C THR A 4 -0.27 -11.55 -8.39
N ASN A 5 -0.42 -12.07 -7.19
CA ASN A 5 -1.67 -12.00 -6.49
C ASN A 5 -2.05 -10.56 -6.14
N ARG A 6 -1.08 -9.75 -5.77
CA ARG A 6 -1.34 -8.34 -5.50
C ARG A 6 -1.83 -7.64 -6.76
N THR A 7 -1.18 -7.92 -7.89
CA THR A 7 -1.58 -7.33 -9.14
C THR A 7 -2.98 -7.79 -9.55
N ALA A 8 -3.27 -9.07 -9.30
CA ALA A 8 -4.59 -9.60 -9.61
C ALA A 8 -5.67 -8.93 -8.77
N ARG A 9 -5.36 -8.63 -7.51
CA ARG A 9 -6.32 -7.92 -6.65
C ARG A 9 -6.69 -6.56 -7.24
N CYS A 10 -5.68 -5.81 -7.69
CA CYS A 10 -5.96 -4.53 -8.33
C CYS A 10 -6.82 -4.72 -9.56
N ARG A 11 -6.54 -5.73 -10.36
CA ARG A 11 -7.33 -5.99 -11.56
C ARG A 11 -8.77 -6.35 -11.26
N LEU A 12 -9.02 -7.04 -10.14
CA LEU A 12 -10.39 -7.33 -9.76
C LEU A 12 -11.19 -6.06 -9.52
N TYR A 13 -10.59 -5.09 -8.85
CA TYR A 13 -11.25 -3.81 -8.65
C TYR A 13 -11.38 -3.06 -9.97
N LEU A 14 -10.38 -3.18 -10.83
CA LEU A 14 -10.35 -2.47 -12.09
C LEU A 14 -11.48 -2.87 -13.02
N SER A 15 -11.97 -4.09 -12.90
CA SER A 15 -13.03 -4.55 -13.78
C SER A 15 -14.30 -3.74 -13.62
N ASP A 16 -14.49 -3.07 -12.47
CA ASP A 16 -15.73 -2.37 -12.17
C ASP A 16 -15.65 -0.86 -12.30
N SER A 17 -14.44 -0.30 -12.38
CA SER A 17 -14.32 1.15 -12.35
C SER A 17 -13.00 1.62 -12.94
N LEU A 18 -13.10 2.52 -13.91
CA LEU A 18 -11.92 3.16 -14.49
C LEU A 18 -11.20 4.02 -13.45
N LEU A 19 -11.96 4.63 -12.56
CA LEU A 19 -11.36 5.47 -11.52
C LEU A 19 -10.53 4.64 -10.56
N VAL A 20 -11.09 3.52 -10.10
CA VAL A 20 -10.34 2.63 -9.22
C VAL A 20 -9.08 2.11 -9.94
N ASN A 21 -9.19 1.84 -11.23
CA ASN A 21 -8.06 1.43 -12.06
C ASN A 21 -6.95 2.46 -12.02
N LYS A 22 -7.31 3.72 -12.24
CA LYS A 22 -6.33 4.81 -12.23
C LYS A 22 -5.66 4.97 -10.87
N ILE A 23 -6.45 4.85 -9.81
CA ILE A 23 -5.91 4.95 -8.45
C ILE A 23 -4.92 3.81 -8.17
N CYS A 24 -5.30 2.59 -8.53
CA CYS A 24 -4.41 1.44 -8.32
C CYS A 24 -3.11 1.59 -9.10
N LYS A 25 -3.19 2.04 -10.33
CA LYS A 25 -1.99 2.25 -11.15
C LYS A 25 -1.10 3.32 -10.57
N ASP A 26 -1.70 4.40 -10.07
CA ASP A 26 -0.94 5.48 -9.46
C ASP A 26 -0.20 4.99 -8.22
N ILE A 27 -0.87 4.21 -7.38
CA ILE A 27 -0.25 3.65 -6.18
C ILE A 27 0.91 2.74 -6.54
N GLN A 28 0.73 1.87 -7.53
CA GLN A 28 1.79 0.96 -7.96
C GLN A 28 2.98 1.72 -8.52
N ALA A 29 2.73 2.77 -9.28
CA ALA A 29 3.80 3.54 -9.91
C ALA A 29 4.63 4.32 -8.90
N HIS A 30 4.05 4.66 -7.74
CA HIS A 30 4.72 5.50 -6.75
C HIS A 30 4.91 4.78 -5.41
N LEU A 31 5.05 3.45 -5.47
CA LEU A 31 5.06 2.60 -4.28
C LEU A 31 6.12 3.00 -3.25
N TYR A 32 7.28 3.44 -3.72
CA TYR A 32 8.38 3.78 -2.82
C TYR A 32 8.41 5.25 -2.44
N GLU A 33 7.43 6.02 -2.84
CA GLU A 33 7.36 7.44 -2.51
C GLU A 33 6.45 7.66 -1.32
N LYS A 34 6.71 8.73 -0.60
CA LYS A 34 5.82 9.16 0.46
C LYS A 34 4.68 9.94 -0.17
N PHE A 35 3.47 9.43 -0.06
CA PHE A 35 2.32 10.12 -0.64
C PHE A 35 1.06 9.82 0.16
N SER A 36 0.03 10.59 -0.09
CA SER A 36 -1.24 10.50 0.61
C SER A 36 -2.37 10.48 -0.41
N PRO A 37 -3.60 10.22 0.03
CA PRO A 37 -4.75 10.29 -0.89
C PRO A 37 -4.88 11.65 -1.58
N SER A 38 -4.54 12.74 -0.91
CA SER A 38 -4.59 14.05 -1.56
C SER A 38 -3.58 14.16 -2.69
N THR A 39 -2.41 13.56 -2.53
CA THR A 39 -1.41 13.55 -3.59
C THR A 39 -1.95 12.81 -4.82
N ILE A 40 -2.64 11.71 -4.60
CA ILE A 40 -3.25 10.96 -5.70
C ILE A 40 -4.28 11.81 -6.41
N ALA A 41 -5.11 12.50 -5.64
CA ALA A 41 -6.13 13.37 -6.23
C ALA A 41 -5.51 14.46 -7.10
N GLU A 42 -4.42 15.05 -6.64
CA GLU A 42 -3.69 16.06 -7.40
C GLU A 42 -3.15 15.50 -8.71
N ARG A 43 -2.53 14.33 -8.64
CA ARG A 43 -1.96 13.71 -9.83
C ARG A 43 -3.01 13.34 -10.86
N LEU A 44 -4.17 12.89 -10.39
CA LEU A 44 -5.27 12.53 -11.28
C LEU A 44 -6.14 13.72 -11.64
N LYS A 45 -5.85 14.90 -11.08
CA LYS A 45 -6.59 16.15 -11.32
C LYS A 45 -8.06 15.99 -11.00
N MET A 46 -8.33 15.41 -9.82
CA MET A 46 -9.69 15.14 -9.38
C MET A 46 -9.92 15.70 -7.98
N ASN A 47 -11.20 15.92 -7.68
CA ASN A 47 -11.62 16.35 -6.35
C ASN A 47 -11.34 15.24 -5.35
N TYR A 48 -10.66 15.56 -4.26
CA TYR A 48 -10.28 14.58 -3.26
C TYR A 48 -11.48 13.90 -2.61
N SER A 49 -12.49 14.68 -2.24
CA SER A 49 -13.67 14.12 -1.57
C SER A 49 -14.41 13.13 -2.47
N TYR A 50 -14.55 13.48 -3.74
CA TYR A 50 -15.19 12.60 -4.70
C TYR A 50 -14.41 11.31 -4.88
N LEU A 51 -13.10 11.44 -5.05
CA LEU A 51 -12.21 10.31 -5.28
C LEU A 51 -12.23 9.35 -4.09
N SER A 52 -12.12 9.90 -2.88
CA SER A 52 -12.14 9.11 -1.65
C SER A 52 -13.44 8.34 -1.47
N ARG A 53 -14.55 9.04 -1.65
CA ARG A 53 -15.86 8.43 -1.47
C ARG A 53 -16.11 7.34 -2.50
N HIS A 54 -15.77 7.64 -3.74
CA HIS A 54 -15.98 6.68 -4.82
C HIS A 54 -15.16 5.41 -4.62
N PHE A 55 -13.89 5.60 -4.23
CA PHE A 55 -13.01 4.45 -3.99
C PHE A 55 -13.56 3.56 -2.88
N LYS A 56 -14.02 4.18 -1.79
CA LYS A 56 -14.58 3.43 -0.67
C LYS A 56 -15.84 2.67 -1.08
N GLN A 57 -16.68 3.29 -1.88
CA GLN A 57 -17.89 2.64 -2.36
C GLN A 57 -17.60 1.44 -3.24
N GLU A 58 -16.57 1.56 -4.10
CA GLU A 58 -16.25 0.49 -5.04
C GLU A 58 -15.47 -0.65 -4.41
N THR A 59 -14.60 -0.35 -3.45
CA THR A 59 -13.68 -1.36 -2.93
C THR A 59 -13.96 -1.76 -1.48
N GLY A 60 -14.75 -0.98 -0.76
CA GLY A 60 -14.99 -1.22 0.66
C GLY A 60 -13.88 -0.74 1.57
N LYS A 61 -12.81 -0.17 1.02
CA LYS A 61 -11.66 0.30 1.79
C LYS A 61 -11.39 1.76 1.52
N THR A 62 -10.76 2.44 2.49
CA THR A 62 -10.27 3.78 2.23
C THR A 62 -9.02 3.69 1.37
N ILE A 63 -8.69 4.78 0.71
CA ILE A 63 -7.46 4.84 -0.07
C ILE A 63 -6.25 4.64 0.83
N THR A 64 -6.26 5.23 2.02
CA THR A 64 -5.17 5.07 2.99
C THR A 64 -4.96 3.61 3.36
N GLU A 65 -6.06 2.89 3.64
CA GLU A 65 -5.97 1.47 3.94
C GLU A 65 -5.35 0.70 2.78
N PHE A 66 -5.76 1.03 1.58
CA PHE A 66 -5.26 0.33 0.40
C PHE A 66 -3.77 0.62 0.16
N ILE A 67 -3.37 1.89 0.30
CA ILE A 67 -1.96 2.27 0.20
C ILE A 67 -1.12 1.47 1.19
N ASN A 68 -1.58 1.41 2.43
CA ASN A 68 -0.85 0.70 3.48
C ASN A 68 -0.75 -0.79 3.17
N GLU A 69 -1.83 -1.39 2.69
CA GLU A 69 -1.80 -2.81 2.32
C GLU A 69 -0.78 -3.10 1.24
N VAL A 70 -0.74 -2.26 0.22
CA VAL A 70 0.19 -2.46 -0.89
C VAL A 70 1.63 -2.29 -0.41
N LYS A 71 1.87 -1.26 0.40
CA LYS A 71 3.22 -1.02 0.93
C LYS A 71 3.68 -2.12 1.86
N ILE A 72 2.79 -2.62 2.72
CA ILE A 72 3.14 -3.70 3.63
C ILE A 72 3.44 -4.98 2.86
N LYS A 73 2.71 -5.24 1.79
CA LYS A 73 2.99 -6.40 0.96
C LYS A 73 4.40 -6.34 0.39
N GLU A 74 4.81 -5.18 -0.07
CA GLU A 74 6.19 -4.99 -0.52
C GLU A 74 7.16 -5.11 0.63
N GLY A 75 6.78 -4.65 1.82
CA GLY A 75 7.59 -4.80 3.03
C GLY A 75 7.86 -6.25 3.36
N THR A 76 6.84 -7.11 3.24
CA THR A 76 7.05 -8.55 3.49
C THR A 76 8.06 -9.12 2.51
N ARG A 77 7.98 -8.72 1.24
CA ARG A 77 8.93 -9.19 0.24
C ARG A 77 10.35 -8.77 0.60
N LEU A 78 10.54 -7.52 1.01
CA LEU A 78 11.85 -7.02 1.39
C LEU A 78 12.40 -7.74 2.63
N LEU A 79 11.53 -8.03 3.59
CA LEU A 79 11.95 -8.78 4.78
C LEU A 79 12.38 -10.19 4.43
N GLU A 80 11.76 -10.79 3.44
CA GLU A 80 12.07 -12.17 3.02
C GLU A 80 13.32 -12.24 2.15
N THR A 81 13.52 -11.26 1.29
CA THR A 81 14.52 -11.36 0.22
C THR A 81 15.76 -10.53 0.46
N THR A 82 15.78 -9.68 1.49
CA THR A 82 16.95 -8.83 1.77
C THR A 82 17.28 -8.87 3.25
N GLU A 83 18.46 -8.33 3.60
CA GLU A 83 18.85 -8.15 4.99
C GLU A 83 18.74 -6.69 5.42
N MET A 84 17.95 -5.94 4.68
CA MET A 84 17.77 -4.53 4.93
C MET A 84 17.23 -4.28 6.34
N PRO A 85 17.79 -3.35 7.10
CA PRO A 85 17.26 -3.06 8.43
C PRO A 85 15.88 -2.41 8.33
N LEU A 86 15.10 -2.57 9.39
CA LEU A 86 13.72 -2.06 9.41
C LEU A 86 13.63 -0.57 9.12
N ILE A 87 14.58 0.22 9.64
CA ILE A 87 14.54 1.65 9.38
C ILE A 87 14.68 1.94 7.89
N GLN A 88 15.49 1.17 7.20
CA GLN A 88 15.68 1.36 5.78
C GLN A 88 14.44 0.94 4.99
N ILE A 89 13.84 -0.19 5.37
CA ILE A 89 12.61 -0.65 4.72
C ILE A 89 11.50 0.39 4.87
N SER A 90 11.29 0.86 6.10
CA SER A 90 10.23 1.82 6.36
C SER A 90 10.46 3.12 5.61
N THR A 91 11.71 3.56 5.54
CA THR A 91 12.05 4.79 4.82
C THR A 91 11.83 4.63 3.32
N GLN A 92 12.27 3.52 2.75
CA GLN A 92 12.09 3.27 1.33
C GLN A 92 10.62 3.19 0.94
N LEU A 93 9.81 2.62 1.80
CA LEU A 93 8.38 2.49 1.53
C LEU A 93 7.62 3.78 1.81
N GLY A 94 8.32 4.83 2.27
CA GLY A 94 7.70 6.12 2.45
C GLY A 94 6.86 6.26 3.71
N PHE A 95 7.08 5.41 4.71
CA PHE A 95 6.42 5.58 6.00
C PHE A 95 7.06 6.74 6.76
N SER A 96 6.26 7.44 7.54
CA SER A 96 6.75 8.61 8.28
C SER A 96 7.73 8.25 9.37
N SER A 97 7.66 7.02 9.91
CA SER A 97 8.59 6.58 10.95
C SER A 97 8.62 5.06 10.95
N GLN A 98 9.68 4.51 11.55
CA GLN A 98 9.77 3.07 11.75
C GLN A 98 8.66 2.57 12.67
N ASN A 99 8.35 3.35 13.71
CA ASN A 99 7.28 2.97 14.64
C ASN A 99 5.94 2.85 13.94
N TYR A 100 5.63 3.80 13.08
CA TYR A 100 4.37 3.76 12.35
C TYR A 100 4.33 2.55 11.41
N PHE A 101 5.44 2.28 10.71
CA PHE A 101 5.56 1.10 9.86
C PHE A 101 5.28 -0.17 10.66
N GLN A 102 5.91 -0.31 11.83
CA GLN A 102 5.73 -1.50 12.66
C GLN A 102 4.29 -1.66 13.12
N THR A 103 3.65 -0.56 13.49
CA THR A 103 2.25 -0.59 13.93
C THR A 103 1.34 -1.06 12.78
N VAL A 104 1.52 -0.48 11.60
CA VAL A 104 0.71 -0.83 10.44
C VAL A 104 0.98 -2.28 10.01
N PHE A 105 2.25 -2.66 10.03
CA PHE A 105 2.65 -4.03 9.65
C PHE A 105 1.96 -5.06 10.54
N LYS A 106 2.02 -4.85 11.85
CA LYS A 106 1.39 -5.79 12.78
C LYS A 106 -0.12 -5.81 12.62
N LYS A 107 -0.72 -4.66 12.38
CA LYS A 107 -2.16 -4.57 12.18
C LYS A 107 -2.60 -5.38 10.96
N ILE A 108 -1.82 -5.34 9.89
CA ILE A 108 -2.18 -6.00 8.64
C ILE A 108 -1.79 -7.47 8.63
N THR A 109 -0.61 -7.81 9.13
CA THR A 109 -0.10 -9.18 9.04
C THR A 109 -0.32 -10.01 10.31
N GLY A 110 -0.59 -9.35 11.43
CA GLY A 110 -0.76 -10.05 12.71
C GLY A 110 0.53 -10.25 13.49
N VAL A 111 1.68 -9.99 12.91
CA VAL A 111 2.96 -10.15 13.58
C VAL A 111 3.84 -8.92 13.34
N THR A 112 4.89 -8.78 14.18
CA THR A 112 5.82 -7.67 13.97
C THR A 112 6.74 -7.97 12.80
N PRO A 113 7.38 -6.95 12.21
CA PRO A 113 8.35 -7.19 11.14
C PRO A 113 9.50 -8.10 11.56
N ILE A 114 9.97 -7.96 12.80
CA ILE A 114 11.06 -8.81 13.27
C ILE A 114 10.60 -10.25 13.38
N GLU A 115 9.41 -10.47 13.95
CA GLU A 115 8.83 -11.81 14.02
C GLU A 115 8.66 -12.42 12.64
N TYR A 116 8.22 -11.61 11.69
CA TYR A 116 8.02 -12.09 10.34
C TYR A 116 9.34 -12.53 9.71
N ARG A 117 10.38 -11.73 9.89
CA ARG A 117 11.70 -12.05 9.33
C ARG A 117 12.29 -13.31 9.94
N THR A 118 12.14 -13.49 11.24
CA THR A 118 12.71 -14.67 11.89
C THR A 118 11.99 -15.96 11.54
N LYS A 119 10.72 -15.86 11.14
CA LYS A 119 9.96 -17.06 10.75
C LYS A 119 10.25 -17.50 9.33
N THR A 120 10.82 -16.64 8.54
CA THR A 120 11.17 -16.99 7.18
C THR A 120 12.64 -17.35 7.10
#